data_604a26b5ae0d4471ec095b20177c88ff
#
_entry.id   604a26b5ae0d4471ec095b20177c88ff
#
_cell.length_a   1.000
_cell.length_b   1.000
_cell.length_c   1.000
_cell.angle_alpha   90.00
_cell.angle_beta   90.00
_cell.angle_gamma   90.00
#
_symmetry.space_group_name_H-M   'P 1'
#
loop_
_entity.id
_entity.type
_entity.pdbx_description
1 polymer ?
#
loop_
_entity_poly.entity_id
_entity_poly.type
_entity_poly.pdbx_seq_one_letter_code
_entity_poly.pdbx_strand_id
1 'polypeptide(L)'
;MTQKTNLNISPYYDDFDKDDQFYKVLFKPGFPVQARELTTLQSILQNQLESFGTHMFKDGSMVIPGNIAYDPDYYSIKIEREHLGVPVSLYLDELKGKKLTSDVTGVSVVIDNYLYPEDNSQIDTLTIFVKYVNSGPDNVDLSMNDGENLITDESFVYGNTSISAGETVLKLIDQEACFVGSAVAISSGVYFIRGNFVEVASDKIVLNPYDNDPSYRVGLNINEQLITAKQDDSLYDNARGFSNFAAPGADRLKIETTLAKKELTDINDTNFLELIRIDDGEIRFTADKSQYNLIRDYFAKRTYEESGDYSLEEFEIDVLNSLNDGITGDGVYKGDEITEQGNEPNDDLMVVKVSSGKAYVRGYDISLESSSLIDVPKPRDVKTIDSALVPYQMGTIF
;
A
#
# COMPACT_ATOMS: atom_id res chain seq x y z
N MET A 1 -11.89 -19.19 4.42
CA MET A 1 -12.94 -18.52 5.23
C MET A 1 -14.12 -18.28 4.33
N THR A 2 -15.26 -18.85 4.70
CA THR A 2 -16.52 -18.70 3.96
C THR A 2 -17.05 -17.27 4.05
N GLN A 3 -17.94 -16.90 3.12
CA GLN A 3 -18.77 -15.71 3.19
C GLN A 3 -19.25 -15.47 4.63
N LYS A 4 -19.15 -14.23 5.13
CA LYS A 4 -19.58 -13.89 6.49
C LYS A 4 -21.04 -13.51 6.58
N THR A 5 -21.62 -13.02 5.48
CA THR A 5 -23.00 -12.58 5.42
C THR A 5 -23.94 -13.78 5.53
N ASN A 6 -24.77 -13.80 6.58
CA ASN A 6 -25.79 -14.84 6.74
C ASN A 6 -26.97 -14.55 5.81
N LEU A 7 -27.23 -15.42 4.85
CA LEU A 7 -28.36 -15.33 3.91
C LEU A 7 -29.54 -16.21 4.31
N ASN A 8 -29.42 -17.04 5.38
CA ASN A 8 -30.55 -17.79 5.93
C ASN A 8 -31.43 -16.95 6.87
N ILE A 9 -31.78 -15.76 6.40
CA ILE A 9 -32.63 -14.78 7.10
C ILE A 9 -33.63 -14.18 6.12
N SER A 10 -34.68 -13.54 6.64
CA SER A 10 -35.63 -12.78 5.80
C SER A 10 -34.89 -11.70 4.99
N PRO A 11 -35.21 -11.52 3.72
CA PRO A 11 -36.24 -12.18 2.90
C PRO A 11 -35.72 -13.38 2.10
N TYR A 12 -34.43 -13.74 2.21
CA TYR A 12 -33.76 -14.69 1.30
C TYR A 12 -33.99 -16.15 1.68
N TYR A 13 -33.90 -16.47 2.98
CA TYR A 13 -34.07 -17.83 3.53
C TYR A 13 -33.26 -18.89 2.78
N ASP A 14 -31.99 -18.58 2.46
CA ASP A 14 -31.06 -19.56 1.89
C ASP A 14 -30.67 -20.55 2.97
N ASP A 15 -31.26 -21.71 2.92
CA ASP A 15 -31.09 -22.81 3.86
C ASP A 15 -30.04 -23.85 3.40
N PHE A 16 -29.17 -23.45 2.49
CA PHE A 16 -28.09 -24.32 2.05
C PHE A 16 -27.18 -24.72 3.23
N ASP A 17 -27.05 -26.03 3.45
CA ASP A 17 -26.08 -26.62 4.34
C ASP A 17 -25.24 -27.66 3.57
N LYS A 18 -23.91 -27.54 3.66
CA LYS A 18 -22.98 -28.49 3.03
C LYS A 18 -23.06 -29.88 3.63
N ASP A 19 -23.45 -29.98 4.90
CA ASP A 19 -23.53 -31.24 5.64
C ASP A 19 -24.72 -32.11 5.22
N ASP A 20 -25.75 -31.47 4.59
CA ASP A 20 -26.86 -32.16 3.96
C ASP A 20 -26.49 -32.94 2.68
N GLN A 21 -25.29 -32.65 2.12
CA GLN A 21 -24.76 -33.31 0.93
C GLN A 21 -25.64 -33.20 -0.32
N PHE A 22 -26.38 -32.09 -0.45
CA PHE A 22 -27.15 -31.79 -1.65
C PHE A 22 -26.25 -31.13 -2.69
N TYR A 23 -26.07 -31.81 -3.83
CA TYR A 23 -25.17 -31.33 -4.91
C TYR A 23 -25.94 -30.76 -6.10
N LYS A 24 -27.28 -30.93 -6.16
CA LYS A 24 -28.10 -30.46 -7.29
C LYS A 24 -29.54 -30.29 -6.89
N VAL A 25 -30.13 -29.15 -7.28
CA VAL A 25 -31.57 -28.93 -7.22
C VAL A 25 -32.24 -29.50 -8.46
N LEU A 26 -33.30 -30.30 -8.28
CA LEU A 26 -34.05 -30.98 -9.36
C LEU A 26 -35.47 -30.45 -9.43
N PHE A 27 -35.75 -29.60 -10.40
CA PHE A 27 -37.06 -29.08 -10.65
C PHE A 27 -38.00 -30.13 -11.27
N LYS A 28 -39.21 -30.26 -10.74
CA LYS A 28 -40.22 -31.19 -11.24
C LYS A 28 -41.28 -30.45 -12.05
N PRO A 29 -41.69 -30.95 -13.23
CA PRO A 29 -42.81 -30.38 -13.98
C PRO A 29 -44.08 -30.37 -13.12
N GLY A 30 -44.87 -29.29 -13.18
CA GLY A 30 -46.13 -29.13 -12.45
C GLY A 30 -45.97 -28.68 -10.98
N PHE A 31 -44.75 -28.45 -10.49
CA PHE A 31 -44.51 -27.87 -9.15
C PHE A 31 -43.98 -26.43 -9.28
N PRO A 32 -44.45 -25.50 -8.43
CA PRO A 32 -43.91 -24.12 -8.43
C PRO A 32 -42.45 -24.10 -7.95
N VAL A 33 -41.64 -23.29 -8.62
CA VAL A 33 -40.27 -23.00 -8.20
C VAL A 33 -40.29 -21.93 -7.11
N GLN A 34 -39.67 -22.22 -5.96
CA GLN A 34 -39.53 -21.26 -4.86
C GLN A 34 -38.26 -20.44 -5.04
N ALA A 35 -38.27 -19.19 -4.57
CA ALA A 35 -37.10 -18.33 -4.64
C ALA A 35 -35.87 -18.95 -3.93
N ARG A 36 -36.08 -19.62 -2.78
CA ARG A 36 -35.00 -20.29 -2.05
C ARG A 36 -34.31 -21.39 -2.86
N GLU A 37 -35.07 -22.11 -3.75
CA GLU A 37 -34.48 -23.18 -4.57
C GLU A 37 -33.50 -22.61 -5.61
N LEU A 38 -33.77 -21.40 -6.12
CA LEU A 38 -32.84 -20.66 -7.00
C LEU A 38 -31.61 -20.17 -6.24
N THR A 39 -31.81 -19.67 -5.03
CA THR A 39 -30.69 -19.25 -4.16
C THR A 39 -29.84 -20.45 -3.75
N THR A 40 -30.46 -21.54 -3.31
CA THR A 40 -29.76 -22.79 -2.94
C THR A 40 -28.96 -23.36 -4.13
N LEU A 41 -29.48 -23.29 -5.36
CA LEU A 41 -28.72 -23.69 -6.55
C LEU A 41 -27.43 -22.89 -6.69
N GLN A 42 -27.46 -21.57 -6.46
CA GLN A 42 -26.27 -20.71 -6.50
C GLN A 42 -25.31 -21.07 -5.36
N SER A 43 -25.83 -21.27 -4.15
CA SER A 43 -25.01 -21.63 -2.98
C SER A 43 -24.30 -22.96 -3.13
N ILE A 44 -24.95 -23.96 -3.74
CA ILE A 44 -24.31 -25.23 -4.11
C ILE A 44 -23.15 -25.01 -5.07
N LEU A 45 -23.35 -24.22 -6.13
CA LEU A 45 -22.29 -23.93 -7.12
C LEU A 45 -21.15 -23.12 -6.51
N GLN A 46 -21.47 -22.12 -5.68
CA GLN A 46 -20.49 -21.32 -4.98
C GLN A 46 -19.66 -22.15 -4.01
N ASN A 47 -20.28 -23.06 -3.26
CA ASN A 47 -19.56 -23.99 -2.37
C ASN A 47 -18.63 -24.93 -3.12
N GLN A 48 -18.99 -25.39 -4.33
CA GLN A 48 -18.09 -26.20 -5.17
C GLN A 48 -16.89 -25.36 -5.65
N LEU A 49 -17.13 -24.12 -6.07
CA LEU A 49 -16.08 -23.19 -6.50
C LEU A 49 -15.15 -22.84 -5.34
N GLU A 50 -15.70 -22.51 -4.17
CA GLU A 50 -14.97 -22.24 -2.94
C GLU A 50 -14.11 -23.46 -2.53
N SER A 51 -14.68 -24.65 -2.56
CA SER A 51 -13.97 -25.89 -2.23
C SER A 51 -12.80 -26.14 -3.18
N PHE A 52 -13.00 -25.94 -4.47
CA PHE A 52 -11.92 -25.98 -5.45
C PHE A 52 -10.87 -24.90 -5.22
N GLY A 53 -11.32 -23.66 -5.03
CA GLY A 53 -10.44 -22.51 -4.83
C GLY A 53 -9.56 -22.65 -3.58
N THR A 54 -10.12 -23.09 -2.45
CA THR A 54 -9.36 -23.28 -1.20
C THR A 54 -8.31 -24.38 -1.26
N HIS A 55 -8.45 -25.34 -2.19
CA HIS A 55 -7.41 -26.33 -2.46
C HIS A 55 -6.27 -25.78 -3.33
N MET A 56 -6.53 -24.75 -4.13
CA MET A 56 -5.54 -24.14 -5.02
C MET A 56 -4.89 -22.90 -4.41
N PHE A 57 -5.69 -22.07 -3.73
CA PHE A 57 -5.28 -20.76 -3.23
C PHE A 57 -5.49 -20.67 -1.72
N LYS A 58 -4.61 -19.95 -1.05
CA LYS A 58 -4.85 -19.49 0.30
C LYS A 58 -5.81 -18.30 0.27
N ASP A 59 -6.69 -18.18 1.26
CA ASP A 59 -7.55 -16.99 1.40
C ASP A 59 -6.68 -15.73 1.49
N GLY A 60 -7.00 -14.74 0.65
CA GLY A 60 -6.22 -13.52 0.51
C GLY A 60 -5.08 -13.59 -0.50
N SER A 61 -4.82 -14.73 -1.16
CA SER A 61 -3.75 -14.80 -2.15
C SER A 61 -4.09 -14.06 -3.43
N MET A 62 -3.07 -13.46 -4.04
CA MET A 62 -3.17 -12.82 -5.36
C MET A 62 -3.26 -13.90 -6.44
N VAL A 63 -4.37 -13.97 -7.17
CA VAL A 63 -4.55 -14.88 -8.31
C VAL A 63 -3.98 -14.24 -9.57
N ILE A 64 -4.34 -12.98 -9.81
CA ILE A 64 -3.69 -12.12 -10.79
C ILE A 64 -2.97 -11.05 -9.99
N PRO A 65 -1.63 -11.06 -9.95
CA PRO A 65 -0.89 -10.17 -9.10
C PRO A 65 -1.03 -8.71 -9.54
N GLY A 66 -1.45 -7.85 -8.61
CA GLY A 66 -1.21 -6.43 -8.67
C GLY A 66 0.15 -6.11 -8.03
N ASN A 67 0.87 -5.13 -8.55
CA ASN A 67 2.08 -4.66 -7.91
C ASN A 67 1.71 -3.85 -6.67
N ILE A 68 2.43 -4.11 -5.56
CA ILE A 68 2.41 -3.27 -4.38
C ILE A 68 3.73 -2.51 -4.38
N ALA A 69 3.66 -1.21 -4.27
CA ALA A 69 4.82 -0.35 -4.24
C ALA A 69 4.75 0.55 -3.01
N TYR A 70 5.81 0.56 -2.22
CA TYR A 70 6.05 1.53 -1.18
C TYR A 70 6.91 2.66 -1.74
N ASP A 71 6.51 3.88 -1.50
CA ASP A 71 7.20 5.10 -1.91
C ASP A 71 7.58 5.87 -0.63
N PRO A 72 8.84 5.79 -0.18
CA PRO A 72 9.32 6.50 1.01
C PRO A 72 9.55 7.99 0.74
N ASP A 73 9.66 8.40 -0.53
CA ASP A 73 9.96 9.76 -0.96
C ASP A 73 8.75 10.41 -1.64
N TYR A 74 7.57 10.26 -1.04
CA TYR A 74 6.33 10.84 -1.55
C TYR A 74 6.23 12.29 -1.11
N TYR A 75 6.82 13.19 -1.88
CA TYR A 75 6.94 14.60 -1.55
C TYR A 75 5.59 15.28 -1.39
N SER A 76 5.45 16.05 -0.31
CA SER A 76 4.27 16.83 -0.01
C SER A 76 4.60 18.31 0.11
N ILE A 77 3.68 19.15 -0.38
CA ILE A 77 3.82 20.61 -0.35
C ILE A 77 2.53 21.20 0.21
N LYS A 78 2.65 21.97 1.27
CA LYS A 78 1.55 22.74 1.85
C LYS A 78 1.33 24.00 1.05
N ILE A 79 0.09 24.24 0.66
CA ILE A 79 -0.30 25.40 -0.15
C ILE A 79 -1.37 26.24 0.53
N GLU A 80 -1.46 27.50 0.15
CA GLU A 80 -2.54 28.39 0.57
C GLU A 80 -3.88 27.90 -0.01
N ARG A 81 -4.96 28.04 0.76
CA ARG A 81 -6.31 27.63 0.34
C ARG A 81 -6.91 28.53 -0.73
N GLU A 82 -6.40 29.76 -0.85
CA GLU A 82 -6.84 30.76 -1.83
C GLU A 82 -5.63 31.35 -2.55
N HIS A 83 -5.76 31.55 -3.84
CA HIS A 83 -4.78 32.25 -4.65
C HIS A 83 -5.46 33.42 -5.35
N LEU A 84 -4.94 34.67 -5.16
CA LEU A 84 -5.51 35.88 -5.69
C LEU A 84 -7.01 36.07 -5.36
N GLY A 85 -7.47 35.60 -4.19
CA GLY A 85 -8.86 35.65 -3.75
C GLY A 85 -9.79 34.64 -4.38
N VAL A 86 -9.24 33.63 -5.09
CA VAL A 86 -9.98 32.49 -5.66
C VAL A 86 -9.65 31.25 -4.86
N PRO A 87 -10.66 30.51 -4.33
CA PRO A 87 -10.42 29.23 -3.66
C PRO A 87 -9.77 28.23 -4.62
N VAL A 88 -8.64 27.69 -4.21
CA VAL A 88 -7.85 26.70 -5.00
C VAL A 88 -8.65 25.42 -5.28
N SER A 89 -9.57 25.08 -4.39
CA SER A 89 -10.47 23.92 -4.53
C SER A 89 -11.30 23.91 -5.83
N LEU A 90 -11.51 25.07 -6.45
CA LEU A 90 -12.30 25.17 -7.68
C LEU A 90 -11.58 24.64 -8.92
N TYR A 91 -10.26 24.56 -8.89
CA TYR A 91 -9.45 24.18 -10.06
C TYR A 91 -8.31 23.20 -9.76
N LEU A 92 -8.17 22.75 -8.52
CA LEU A 92 -7.08 21.86 -8.13
C LEU A 92 -7.15 20.50 -8.85
N ASP A 93 -8.36 20.02 -9.15
CA ASP A 93 -8.55 18.81 -9.94
C ASP A 93 -7.98 18.93 -11.36
N GLU A 94 -8.10 20.12 -11.96
CA GLU A 94 -7.58 20.38 -13.31
C GLU A 94 -6.04 20.50 -13.34
N LEU A 95 -5.42 20.75 -12.18
CA LEU A 95 -3.98 20.79 -12.03
C LEU A 95 -3.36 19.40 -11.80
N LYS A 96 -4.16 18.40 -11.46
CA LYS A 96 -3.67 17.04 -11.26
C LYS A 96 -3.05 16.47 -12.55
N GLY A 97 -1.83 15.97 -12.44
CA GLY A 97 -1.03 15.49 -13.58
C GLY A 97 -0.36 16.58 -14.41
N LYS A 98 -0.57 17.87 -14.11
CA LYS A 98 0.09 18.97 -14.80
C LYS A 98 1.40 19.34 -14.15
N LYS A 99 2.31 19.84 -14.99
CA LYS A 99 3.60 20.33 -14.57
C LYS A 99 3.46 21.78 -14.12
N LEU A 100 3.98 22.06 -12.94
CA LEU A 100 4.08 23.38 -12.34
C LEU A 100 5.55 23.72 -12.08
N THR A 101 5.91 24.96 -12.26
CA THR A 101 7.28 25.44 -12.08
C THR A 101 7.30 26.60 -11.08
N SER A 102 8.24 26.58 -10.14
CA SER A 102 8.43 27.68 -9.20
C SER A 102 8.91 28.95 -9.89
N ASP A 103 8.39 30.09 -9.46
CA ASP A 103 8.78 31.42 -9.96
C ASP A 103 10.15 31.89 -9.45
N VAL A 104 10.65 31.30 -8.36
CA VAL A 104 11.91 31.72 -7.71
C VAL A 104 13.03 30.73 -8.02
N THR A 105 12.86 29.45 -7.64
CA THR A 105 13.88 28.40 -7.85
C THR A 105 13.90 27.83 -9.25
N GLY A 106 12.80 27.95 -10.01
CA GLY A 106 12.66 27.30 -11.31
C GLY A 106 12.53 25.76 -11.24
N VAL A 107 12.42 25.22 -10.03
CA VAL A 107 12.17 23.77 -9.82
C VAL A 107 10.78 23.42 -10.31
N SER A 108 10.66 22.28 -10.99
CA SER A 108 9.39 21.85 -11.56
C SER A 108 8.88 20.59 -10.91
N VAL A 109 7.57 20.54 -10.66
CA VAL A 109 6.85 19.41 -10.09
C VAL A 109 5.63 19.04 -10.92
N VAL A 110 5.20 17.80 -10.78
CA VAL A 110 3.90 17.33 -11.28
C VAL A 110 3.05 16.93 -10.10
N ILE A 111 1.82 17.46 -10.03
CA ILE A 111 0.85 17.09 -8.98
C ILE A 111 0.34 15.68 -9.23
N ASP A 112 0.56 14.80 -8.27
CA ASP A 112 0.05 13.43 -8.29
C ASP A 112 -1.31 13.32 -7.57
N ASN A 113 -1.42 13.93 -6.38
CA ASN A 113 -2.63 13.92 -5.56
C ASN A 113 -2.70 15.15 -4.65
N TYR A 114 -3.81 15.34 -3.96
CA TYR A 114 -3.96 16.34 -2.92
C TYR A 114 -4.92 15.85 -1.83
N LEU A 115 -4.81 16.41 -0.64
CA LEU A 115 -5.69 16.12 0.49
C LEU A 115 -6.04 17.40 1.24
N TYR A 116 -7.27 17.46 1.72
CA TYR A 116 -7.73 18.50 2.62
C TYR A 116 -7.60 18.06 4.08
N PRO A 117 -7.49 18.98 5.05
CA PRO A 117 -7.50 18.65 6.47
C PRO A 117 -8.78 17.93 6.92
N GLU A 118 -9.88 18.18 6.23
CA GLU A 118 -11.17 17.53 6.49
C GLU A 118 -11.17 16.04 6.14
N ASP A 119 -10.34 15.63 5.19
CA ASP A 119 -10.25 14.25 4.70
C ASP A 119 -9.26 13.39 5.49
N ASN A 120 -8.26 14.02 6.11
CA ASN A 120 -7.22 13.32 6.84
C ASN A 120 -6.75 14.12 8.06
N SER A 121 -6.91 13.55 9.24
CA SER A 121 -6.55 14.19 10.52
C SER A 121 -5.04 14.46 10.71
N GLN A 122 -4.18 13.86 9.89
CA GLN A 122 -2.74 14.12 9.91
C GLN A 122 -2.34 15.36 9.09
N ILE A 123 -3.29 15.96 8.37
CA ILE A 123 -3.06 17.13 7.52
C ILE A 123 -3.59 18.37 8.22
N ASP A 124 -2.75 19.38 8.37
CA ASP A 124 -3.07 20.65 9.05
C ASP A 124 -3.56 21.73 8.08
N THR A 125 -3.12 21.69 6.82
CA THR A 125 -3.57 22.60 5.77
C THR A 125 -3.73 21.87 4.44
N LEU A 126 -4.22 22.53 3.40
CA LEU A 126 -4.32 21.94 2.06
C LEU A 126 -2.91 21.53 1.58
N THR A 127 -2.76 20.24 1.32
CA THR A 127 -1.47 19.64 0.94
C THR A 127 -1.59 18.96 -0.41
N ILE A 128 -0.69 19.30 -1.31
CA ILE A 128 -0.51 18.62 -2.60
C ILE A 128 0.65 17.63 -2.50
N PHE A 129 0.51 16.49 -3.14
CA PHE A 129 1.57 15.50 -3.28
C PHE A 129 2.14 15.58 -4.68
N VAL A 130 3.45 15.67 -4.78
CA VAL A 130 4.12 15.99 -6.03
C VAL A 130 5.27 15.04 -6.35
N LYS A 131 5.62 15.00 -7.62
CA LYS A 131 6.87 14.42 -8.10
C LYS A 131 7.74 15.51 -8.67
N TYR A 132 8.95 15.65 -8.15
CA TYR A 132 9.94 16.55 -8.73
C TYR A 132 10.37 16.03 -10.10
N VAL A 133 10.32 16.88 -11.12
CA VAL A 133 10.62 16.53 -12.51
C VAL A 133 11.93 17.16 -12.96
N ASN A 134 12.16 18.41 -12.61
CA ASN A 134 13.40 19.12 -12.92
C ASN A 134 13.85 19.92 -11.69
N SER A 135 15.18 19.96 -11.49
CA SER A 135 15.86 20.94 -10.64
C SER A 135 15.79 22.34 -11.23
N GLY A 136 16.19 23.33 -10.45
CA GLY A 136 16.37 24.70 -10.94
C GLY A 136 17.36 24.81 -12.13
N PRO A 137 17.37 25.95 -12.85
CA PRO A 137 18.17 26.09 -14.08
C PRO A 137 19.67 25.85 -13.91
N ASP A 138 20.19 26.13 -12.71
CA ASP A 138 21.60 25.96 -12.38
C ASP A 138 21.93 24.61 -11.71
N ASN A 139 20.92 23.71 -11.57
CA ASN A 139 21.00 22.46 -10.81
C ASN A 139 21.48 22.63 -9.35
N VAL A 140 21.25 23.78 -8.77
CA VAL A 140 21.59 24.09 -7.37
C VAL A 140 20.40 23.76 -6.48
N ASP A 141 19.21 24.23 -6.88
CA ASP A 141 17.99 23.99 -6.13
C ASP A 141 17.36 22.67 -6.61
N LEU A 142 17.23 21.71 -5.70
CA LEU A 142 16.63 20.39 -5.95
C LEU A 142 15.19 20.30 -5.45
N SER A 143 14.80 21.21 -4.55
CA SER A 143 13.46 21.32 -3.97
C SER A 143 12.99 22.77 -3.98
N MET A 144 11.71 22.98 -3.77
CA MET A 144 11.11 24.32 -3.62
C MET A 144 11.34 24.84 -2.21
N ASN A 145 11.32 26.18 -2.07
CA ASN A 145 11.41 26.87 -0.79
C ASN A 145 10.03 27.36 -0.33
N ASP A 146 9.93 27.72 0.93
CA ASP A 146 8.72 28.29 1.52
C ASP A 146 8.29 29.59 0.83
N GLY A 147 6.99 29.82 0.69
CA GLY A 147 6.41 31.04 0.16
C GLY A 147 6.50 31.25 -1.36
N GLU A 148 7.07 30.29 -2.12
CA GLU A 148 7.16 30.39 -3.58
C GLU A 148 5.79 30.27 -4.25
N ASN A 149 5.65 30.89 -5.44
CA ASN A 149 4.47 30.70 -6.27
C ASN A 149 4.75 29.65 -7.34
N LEU A 150 3.71 28.90 -7.69
CA LEU A 150 3.75 27.90 -8.76
C LEU A 150 3.06 28.44 -10.01
N ILE A 151 3.78 28.38 -11.11
CA ILE A 151 3.36 28.77 -12.44
C ILE A 151 2.95 27.53 -13.21
N THR A 152 1.81 27.58 -13.90
CA THR A 152 1.42 26.46 -14.78
C THR A 152 2.16 26.54 -16.11
N ASP A 153 2.70 25.40 -16.55
CA ASP A 153 3.36 25.28 -17.85
C ASP A 153 2.34 25.08 -19.00
N GLU A 154 1.09 24.75 -18.67
CA GLU A 154 0.02 24.48 -19.62
C GLU A 154 -1.23 25.30 -19.31
N SER A 155 -1.97 25.70 -20.35
CA SER A 155 -3.28 26.31 -20.16
C SER A 155 -4.33 25.29 -19.74
N PHE A 156 -5.29 25.71 -18.92
CA PHE A 156 -6.43 24.89 -18.52
C PHE A 156 -7.68 25.74 -18.30
N VAL A 157 -8.83 25.09 -18.22
CA VAL A 157 -10.13 25.73 -18.03
C VAL A 157 -10.83 25.13 -16.82
N TYR A 158 -11.34 25.96 -15.95
CA TYR A 158 -12.23 25.53 -14.88
C TYR A 158 -13.50 26.38 -14.90
N GLY A 159 -14.68 25.74 -14.87
CA GLY A 159 -15.94 26.44 -15.08
C GLY A 159 -15.96 27.22 -16.39
N ASN A 160 -16.07 28.54 -16.29
CA ASN A 160 -16.04 29.48 -17.43
C ASN A 160 -14.74 30.31 -17.51
N THR A 161 -13.75 30.00 -16.68
CA THR A 161 -12.50 30.74 -16.59
C THR A 161 -11.37 29.96 -17.25
N SER A 162 -10.60 30.62 -18.10
CA SER A 162 -9.39 30.05 -18.74
C SER A 162 -8.16 30.66 -18.08
N ILE A 163 -7.24 29.81 -17.66
CA ILE A 163 -5.90 30.15 -17.15
C ILE A 163 -4.90 29.86 -18.27
N SER A 164 -4.04 30.81 -18.56
CA SER A 164 -3.03 30.67 -19.60
C SER A 164 -1.74 30.05 -19.03
N ALA A 165 -0.98 29.38 -19.89
CA ALA A 165 0.38 28.96 -19.54
C ALA A 165 1.23 30.18 -19.14
N GLY A 166 2.03 30.04 -18.08
CA GLY A 166 2.85 31.12 -17.52
C GLY A 166 2.17 31.95 -16.44
N GLU A 167 0.90 31.68 -16.10
CA GLU A 167 0.22 32.34 -14.97
C GLU A 167 0.50 31.58 -13.66
N THR A 168 0.59 32.31 -12.55
CA THR A 168 0.70 31.75 -11.20
C THR A 168 -0.64 31.18 -10.78
N VAL A 169 -0.64 29.97 -10.26
CA VAL A 169 -1.87 29.22 -9.92
C VAL A 169 -1.95 28.79 -8.48
N LEU A 170 -0.82 28.62 -7.81
CA LEU A 170 -0.73 28.19 -6.41
C LEU A 170 0.34 29.01 -5.71
N LYS A 171 0.23 29.12 -4.38
CA LYS A 171 1.27 29.67 -3.53
C LYS A 171 1.55 28.69 -2.39
N LEU A 172 2.83 28.45 -2.12
CA LEU A 172 3.28 27.69 -0.95
C LEU A 172 3.06 28.53 0.31
N ILE A 173 2.83 27.89 1.44
CA ILE A 173 2.79 28.60 2.72
C ILE A 173 4.18 29.17 3.07
N ASP A 174 4.19 30.22 3.88
CA ASP A 174 5.41 30.99 4.16
C ASP A 174 6.39 30.30 5.13
N GLN A 175 6.01 29.17 5.74
CA GLN A 175 6.85 28.42 6.68
C GLN A 175 6.51 26.92 6.61
N GLU A 176 7.54 26.09 6.62
CA GLU A 176 7.39 24.64 6.60
C GLU A 176 6.43 24.14 5.51
N ALA A 177 6.70 24.56 4.26
CA ALA A 177 5.85 24.21 3.14
C ALA A 177 6.18 22.82 2.55
N CYS A 178 7.46 22.45 2.47
CA CYS A 178 7.90 21.26 1.77
C CYS A 178 8.33 20.16 2.74
N PHE A 179 7.80 18.94 2.52
CA PHE A 179 8.10 17.75 3.32
C PHE A 179 8.32 16.54 2.44
N VAL A 180 8.95 15.53 3.02
CA VAL A 180 8.99 14.18 2.47
C VAL A 180 8.02 13.33 3.25
N GLY A 181 6.97 12.88 2.59
CA GLY A 181 6.00 11.95 3.14
C GLY A 181 6.20 10.54 2.60
N SER A 182 5.27 9.66 2.87
CA SER A 182 5.31 8.27 2.44
C SER A 182 3.95 7.78 1.95
N ALA A 183 3.96 6.89 0.97
CA ALA A 183 2.74 6.33 0.38
C ALA A 183 2.90 4.86 0.00
N VAL A 184 1.76 4.16 -0.08
CA VAL A 184 1.69 2.82 -0.67
C VAL A 184 0.68 2.85 -1.80
N ALA A 185 1.06 2.30 -2.93
CA ALA A 185 0.20 2.13 -4.09
C ALA A 185 -0.01 0.64 -4.40
N ILE A 186 -1.22 0.31 -4.85
CA ILE A 186 -1.55 -1.01 -5.39
C ILE A 186 -2.01 -0.86 -6.84
N SER A 187 -1.57 -1.73 -7.73
CA SER A 187 -2.14 -1.83 -9.07
C SER A 187 -3.30 -2.83 -9.10
N SER A 188 -4.13 -2.74 -10.15
CA SER A 188 -5.28 -3.64 -10.31
C SER A 188 -4.85 -5.11 -10.33
N GLY A 189 -5.66 -5.97 -9.72
CA GLY A 189 -5.41 -7.40 -9.62
C GLY A 189 -6.66 -8.18 -9.25
N VAL A 190 -6.53 -9.51 -9.12
CA VAL A 190 -7.60 -10.39 -8.65
C VAL A 190 -7.11 -11.18 -7.45
N TYR A 191 -7.89 -11.16 -6.38
CA TYR A 191 -7.58 -11.83 -5.13
C TYR A 191 -8.62 -12.90 -4.82
N PHE A 192 -8.18 -14.02 -4.26
CA PHE A 192 -9.08 -15.05 -3.76
C PHE A 192 -9.49 -14.69 -2.32
N ILE A 193 -10.70 -14.18 -2.15
CA ILE A 193 -11.22 -13.66 -0.87
C ILE A 193 -12.54 -14.36 -0.56
N ARG A 194 -12.59 -15.07 0.58
CA ARG A 194 -13.80 -15.71 1.10
C ARG A 194 -14.51 -16.60 0.07
N GLY A 195 -13.74 -17.36 -0.67
CA GLY A 195 -14.27 -18.27 -1.69
C GLY A 195 -14.62 -17.63 -3.03
N ASN A 196 -14.37 -16.32 -3.20
CA ASN A 196 -14.64 -15.58 -4.42
C ASN A 196 -13.34 -15.02 -5.02
N PHE A 197 -13.33 -14.88 -6.35
CA PHE A 197 -12.30 -14.15 -7.07
C PHE A 197 -12.73 -12.69 -7.16
N VAL A 198 -12.12 -11.84 -6.34
CA VAL A 198 -12.50 -10.44 -6.19
C VAL A 198 -11.53 -9.56 -6.96
N GLU A 199 -12.06 -8.74 -7.87
CA GLU A 199 -11.29 -7.71 -8.57
C GLU A 199 -10.98 -6.56 -7.63
N VAL A 200 -9.72 -6.15 -7.60
CA VAL A 200 -9.21 -5.01 -6.82
C VAL A 200 -8.72 -3.97 -7.80
N ALA A 201 -9.27 -2.77 -7.71
CA ALA A 201 -8.82 -1.64 -8.52
C ALA A 201 -7.48 -1.10 -8.04
N SER A 202 -6.78 -0.38 -8.92
CA SER A 202 -5.59 0.37 -8.51
C SER A 202 -5.97 1.50 -7.56
N ASP A 203 -5.20 1.65 -6.50
CA ASP A 203 -5.42 2.66 -5.47
C ASP A 203 -4.10 3.10 -4.84
N LYS A 204 -4.07 4.27 -4.20
CA LYS A 204 -2.91 4.80 -3.49
C LYS A 204 -3.33 5.43 -2.16
N ILE A 205 -2.65 5.07 -1.09
CA ILE A 205 -2.88 5.64 0.24
C ILE A 205 -1.62 6.34 0.75
N VAL A 206 -1.80 7.52 1.32
CA VAL A 206 -0.75 8.25 2.03
C VAL A 206 -0.62 7.67 3.44
N LEU A 207 0.58 7.27 3.80
CA LEU A 207 0.88 6.75 5.14
C LEU A 207 1.11 7.90 6.11
N ASN A 208 2.20 8.62 5.94
CA ASN A 208 2.48 9.87 6.63
C ASN A 208 2.66 10.97 5.60
N PRO A 209 1.92 12.09 5.71
CA PRO A 209 2.02 13.19 4.74
C PRO A 209 3.31 13.99 4.87
N TYR A 210 3.93 14.03 6.06
CA TYR A 210 5.05 14.90 6.41
C TYR A 210 6.27 14.18 6.98
N ASP A 211 6.26 12.84 6.94
CA ASP A 211 7.30 12.00 7.50
C ASP A 211 7.47 10.74 6.63
N ASN A 212 8.70 10.31 6.43
CA ASN A 212 9.05 9.16 5.60
C ASN A 212 9.33 7.87 6.38
N ASP A 213 9.21 7.89 7.72
CA ASP A 213 9.42 6.74 8.61
C ASP A 213 8.09 6.17 9.17
N PRO A 214 7.15 5.74 8.30
CA PRO A 214 5.86 5.25 8.75
C PRO A 214 5.97 3.87 9.38
N SER A 215 5.12 3.62 10.40
CA SER A 215 4.97 2.32 11.04
C SER A 215 3.52 1.86 10.96
N TYR A 216 3.17 1.17 9.83
CA TYR A 216 1.81 0.73 9.54
C TYR A 216 1.75 -0.64 8.86
N ARG A 217 0.61 -1.30 9.05
CA ARG A 217 0.16 -2.41 8.23
C ARG A 217 -0.75 -1.87 7.14
N VAL A 218 -0.43 -2.12 5.89
CA VAL A 218 -1.24 -1.68 4.75
C VAL A 218 -1.81 -2.88 4.02
N GLY A 219 -3.06 -2.78 3.64
CA GLY A 219 -3.74 -3.90 3.00
C GLY A 219 -5.16 -3.55 2.57
N LEU A 220 -5.91 -4.57 2.21
CA LEU A 220 -7.28 -4.45 1.74
C LEU A 220 -8.26 -4.63 2.90
N ASN A 221 -9.10 -3.63 3.12
CA ASN A 221 -10.26 -3.77 3.97
C ASN A 221 -11.41 -4.36 3.14
N ILE A 222 -11.97 -5.48 3.61
CA ILE A 222 -13.00 -6.26 2.91
C ILE A 222 -14.36 -5.91 3.48
N ASN A 223 -15.24 -5.39 2.64
CA ASN A 223 -16.61 -5.06 2.97
C ASN A 223 -17.59 -5.93 2.17
N GLU A 224 -18.42 -6.68 2.87
CA GLU A 224 -19.55 -7.42 2.27
C GLU A 224 -20.84 -6.66 2.53
N GLN A 225 -21.61 -6.39 1.48
CA GLN A 225 -22.88 -5.69 1.60
C GLN A 225 -23.93 -6.24 0.64
N LEU A 226 -25.18 -6.17 1.06
CA LEU A 226 -26.32 -6.48 0.23
C LEU A 226 -26.80 -5.21 -0.45
N ILE A 227 -26.77 -5.21 -1.77
CA ILE A 227 -27.24 -4.09 -2.61
C ILE A 227 -28.65 -4.39 -3.07
N THR A 228 -29.57 -3.48 -2.77
CA THR A 228 -30.97 -3.54 -3.16
C THR A 228 -31.26 -2.58 -4.31
N ALA A 229 -32.40 -2.74 -4.99
CA ALA A 229 -32.82 -1.83 -6.03
C ALA A 229 -33.04 -0.37 -5.57
N LYS A 230 -33.12 -0.12 -4.25
CA LYS A 230 -33.17 1.24 -3.69
C LYS A 230 -31.79 1.93 -3.65
N GLN A 231 -30.71 1.13 -3.66
CA GLN A 231 -29.34 1.62 -3.57
C GLN A 231 -28.69 1.68 -4.96
N ASP A 232 -29.17 0.83 -5.88
CA ASP A 232 -28.67 0.76 -7.25
C ASP A 232 -29.85 0.66 -8.24
N ASP A 233 -30.07 1.73 -8.98
CA ASP A 233 -31.17 1.84 -9.96
C ASP A 233 -31.05 0.84 -11.12
N SER A 234 -29.85 0.29 -11.36
CA SER A 234 -29.64 -0.73 -12.40
C SER A 234 -30.34 -2.05 -12.09
N LEU A 235 -30.76 -2.26 -10.83
CA LEU A 235 -31.47 -3.44 -10.38
C LEU A 235 -33.00 -3.36 -10.61
N TYR A 236 -33.50 -2.26 -11.12
CA TYR A 236 -34.90 -2.19 -11.60
C TYR A 236 -35.02 -2.84 -12.97
N ASP A 237 -36.23 -3.42 -13.23
CA ASP A 237 -36.53 -4.03 -14.51
C ASP A 237 -36.46 -2.99 -15.65
N ASN A 238 -35.62 -3.28 -16.65
CA ASN A 238 -35.34 -2.40 -17.79
C ASN A 238 -36.24 -2.65 -19.01
N ALA A 239 -37.21 -3.58 -18.93
CA ALA A 239 -38.09 -3.95 -20.03
C ALA A 239 -39.15 -2.87 -20.29
N ARG A 240 -38.76 -1.78 -20.95
CA ARG A 240 -39.66 -0.68 -21.30
C ARG A 240 -40.84 -1.15 -22.17
N GLY A 241 -42.05 -0.72 -21.82
CA GLY A 241 -43.27 -1.09 -22.55
C GLY A 241 -43.94 -2.36 -22.05
N PHE A 242 -43.45 -3.02 -21.02
CA PHE A 242 -44.05 -4.17 -20.34
C PHE A 242 -44.53 -3.82 -18.94
N SER A 243 -45.45 -4.61 -18.40
CA SER A 243 -46.10 -4.34 -17.11
C SER A 243 -45.15 -4.34 -15.91
N ASN A 244 -44.03 -5.00 -16.02
CA ASN A 244 -43.02 -5.10 -14.94
C ASN A 244 -41.94 -4.03 -15.02
N PHE A 245 -42.00 -3.11 -15.99
CA PHE A 245 -41.04 -2.02 -16.12
C PHE A 245 -40.86 -1.28 -14.79
N ALA A 246 -39.61 -1.05 -14.38
CA ALA A 246 -39.23 -0.43 -13.12
C ALA A 246 -39.66 -1.20 -11.85
N ALA A 247 -40.03 -2.47 -11.95
CA ALA A 247 -40.17 -3.31 -10.75
C ALA A 247 -38.79 -3.62 -10.14
N PRO A 248 -38.69 -3.67 -8.80
CA PRO A 248 -37.40 -4.02 -8.16
C PRO A 248 -37.01 -5.47 -8.47
N GLY A 249 -35.79 -5.66 -8.91
CA GLY A 249 -35.19 -6.98 -9.14
C GLY A 249 -34.67 -7.63 -7.86
N ALA A 250 -33.97 -8.74 -8.02
CA ALA A 250 -33.33 -9.42 -6.90
C ALA A 250 -32.13 -8.60 -6.37
N ASP A 251 -31.87 -8.71 -5.07
CA ASP A 251 -30.73 -8.07 -4.43
C ASP A 251 -29.40 -8.75 -4.82
N ARG A 252 -28.29 -8.07 -4.60
CA ARG A 252 -26.95 -8.54 -4.93
C ARG A 252 -26.04 -8.53 -3.71
N LEU A 253 -25.30 -9.62 -3.50
CA LEU A 253 -24.16 -9.62 -2.59
C LEU A 253 -22.99 -8.96 -3.32
N LYS A 254 -22.46 -7.88 -2.74
CA LYS A 254 -21.28 -7.16 -3.24
C LYS A 254 -20.14 -7.34 -2.25
N ILE A 255 -18.97 -7.68 -2.77
CA ILE A 255 -17.71 -7.69 -2.00
C ILE A 255 -16.85 -6.57 -2.55
N GLU A 256 -16.61 -5.56 -1.74
CA GLU A 256 -15.76 -4.43 -2.06
C GLU A 256 -14.49 -4.47 -1.25
N THR A 257 -13.40 -4.04 -1.86
CA THR A 257 -12.12 -3.91 -1.19
C THR A 257 -11.64 -2.47 -1.32
N THR A 258 -11.15 -1.93 -0.22
CA THR A 258 -10.54 -0.59 -0.17
C THR A 258 -9.14 -0.69 0.42
N LEU A 259 -8.17 0.01 -0.17
CA LEU A 259 -6.83 0.10 0.40
C LEU A 259 -6.90 0.89 1.71
N ALA A 260 -6.34 0.34 2.77
CA ALA A 260 -6.37 0.95 4.11
C ALA A 260 -5.06 0.73 4.84
N LYS A 261 -4.73 1.64 5.75
CA LYS A 261 -3.63 1.50 6.70
C LYS A 261 -4.16 1.24 8.10
N LYS A 262 -3.43 0.45 8.87
CA LYS A 262 -3.73 0.12 10.28
C LYS A 262 -2.46 0.16 11.10
N GLU A 263 -2.63 0.41 12.40
CA GLU A 263 -1.53 0.35 13.35
C GLU A 263 -0.93 -1.07 13.40
N LEU A 264 0.36 -1.17 13.69
CA LEU A 264 1.07 -2.46 13.81
C LEU A 264 0.44 -3.39 14.86
N THR A 265 -0.18 -2.81 15.89
CA THR A 265 -0.83 -3.54 17.00
C THR A 265 -2.21 -4.09 16.68
N ASP A 266 -2.88 -3.60 15.63
CA ASP A 266 -4.22 -4.04 15.25
C ASP A 266 -4.15 -5.32 14.38
N ILE A 267 -3.86 -6.45 15.03
CA ILE A 267 -3.65 -7.75 14.37
C ILE A 267 -4.89 -8.63 14.29
N ASN A 268 -5.99 -8.28 14.96
CA ASN A 268 -7.15 -9.15 15.15
C ASN A 268 -8.31 -8.89 14.17
N ASP A 269 -8.16 -7.97 13.22
CA ASP A 269 -9.22 -7.66 12.25
C ASP A 269 -9.29 -8.73 11.16
N THR A 270 -10.36 -9.51 11.19
CA THR A 270 -10.65 -10.55 10.20
C THR A 270 -11.19 -10.03 8.87
N ASN A 271 -11.48 -8.73 8.77
CA ASN A 271 -11.89 -8.06 7.53
C ASN A 271 -10.73 -7.37 6.82
N PHE A 272 -9.53 -7.46 7.38
CA PHE A 272 -8.34 -6.84 6.83
C PHE A 272 -7.38 -7.89 6.27
N LEU A 273 -7.03 -7.76 5.00
CA LEU A 273 -6.03 -8.56 4.33
C LEU A 273 -4.75 -7.75 4.25
N GLU A 274 -3.76 -8.10 5.06
CA GLU A 274 -2.45 -7.44 5.06
C GLU A 274 -1.68 -7.77 3.78
N LEU A 275 -1.19 -6.74 3.10
CA LEU A 275 -0.41 -6.86 1.86
C LEU A 275 1.05 -6.44 2.05
N ILE A 276 1.28 -5.42 2.86
CA ILE A 276 2.62 -4.93 3.18
C ILE A 276 2.64 -4.43 4.63
N ARG A 277 3.74 -4.66 5.31
CA ARG A 277 4.02 -4.11 6.64
C ARG A 277 5.28 -3.29 6.57
N ILE A 278 5.18 -2.07 7.05
CA ILE A 278 6.27 -1.12 7.13
C ILE A 278 6.43 -0.78 8.61
N ASP A 279 7.66 -0.74 9.07
CA ASP A 279 8.03 -0.44 10.45
C ASP A 279 9.30 0.41 10.43
N ASP A 280 9.21 1.62 10.98
CA ASP A 280 10.24 2.66 10.91
C ASP A 280 10.76 2.88 9.46
N GLY A 281 9.82 3.11 8.52
CA GLY A 281 10.16 3.35 7.12
C GLY A 281 10.60 2.11 6.32
N GLU A 282 10.88 0.98 6.97
CA GLU A 282 11.37 -0.23 6.32
C GLU A 282 10.27 -1.26 6.06
N ILE A 283 10.34 -1.92 4.91
CA ILE A 283 9.43 -3.02 4.58
C ILE A 283 9.82 -4.26 5.37
N ARG A 284 8.98 -4.68 6.32
CA ARG A 284 9.16 -5.91 7.11
C ARG A 284 8.43 -7.11 6.54
N PHE A 285 7.39 -6.90 5.76
CA PHE A 285 6.60 -7.96 5.14
C PHE A 285 5.94 -7.47 3.85
N THR A 286 5.97 -8.31 2.83
CA THR A 286 5.19 -8.12 1.60
C THR A 286 4.47 -9.41 1.27
N ALA A 287 3.18 -9.32 0.91
CA ALA A 287 2.41 -10.49 0.51
C ALA A 287 2.97 -11.08 -0.78
N ASP A 288 3.27 -12.37 -0.76
CA ASP A 288 3.81 -13.09 -1.91
C ASP A 288 2.84 -13.08 -3.10
N LYS A 289 3.40 -12.96 -4.28
CA LYS A 289 2.68 -13.12 -5.56
C LYS A 289 2.19 -14.57 -5.68
N SER A 290 0.90 -14.76 -5.92
CA SER A 290 0.17 -16.02 -6.15
C SER A 290 0.66 -17.27 -5.35
N GLN A 291 0.01 -17.51 -4.20
CA GLN A 291 0.30 -18.67 -3.36
C GLN A 291 -0.59 -19.86 -3.75
N TYR A 292 -0.02 -20.81 -4.48
CA TYR A 292 -0.63 -22.13 -4.73
C TYR A 292 -0.28 -23.06 -3.56
N ASN A 293 -1.13 -23.14 -2.54
CA ASN A 293 -0.83 -23.81 -1.27
C ASN A 293 -0.30 -25.25 -1.41
N LEU A 294 -1.11 -26.15 -1.94
CA LEU A 294 -0.73 -27.58 -1.99
C LEU A 294 0.42 -27.85 -2.95
N ILE A 295 0.46 -27.16 -4.07
CA ILE A 295 1.51 -27.33 -5.08
C ILE A 295 2.83 -26.75 -4.54
N ARG A 296 2.77 -25.56 -3.93
CA ARG A 296 3.95 -24.94 -3.31
C ARG A 296 4.52 -25.80 -2.18
N ASP A 297 3.67 -26.27 -1.28
CA ASP A 297 4.10 -27.14 -0.17
C ASP A 297 4.70 -28.45 -0.66
N TYR A 298 4.12 -29.06 -1.69
CA TYR A 298 4.66 -30.25 -2.30
C TYR A 298 6.04 -30.03 -2.92
N PHE A 299 6.21 -28.93 -3.67
CA PHE A 299 7.51 -28.60 -4.27
C PHE A 299 8.53 -28.20 -3.20
N ALA A 300 8.13 -27.44 -2.18
CA ALA A 300 9.01 -27.08 -1.08
C ALA A 300 9.52 -28.34 -0.34
N LYS A 301 8.61 -29.25 0.00
CA LYS A 301 8.99 -30.51 0.63
C LYS A 301 9.96 -31.31 -0.24
N ARG A 302 9.69 -31.43 -1.54
CA ARG A 302 10.56 -32.13 -2.47
C ARG A 302 11.94 -31.47 -2.58
N THR A 303 11.99 -30.16 -2.72
CA THR A 303 13.26 -29.39 -2.79
C THR A 303 14.09 -29.62 -1.52
N TYR A 304 13.45 -29.58 -0.35
CA TYR A 304 14.12 -29.81 0.91
C TYR A 304 14.62 -31.25 1.07
N GLU A 305 13.83 -32.25 0.65
CA GLU A 305 14.22 -33.66 0.69
C GLU A 305 15.40 -33.97 -0.28
N GLU A 306 15.47 -33.28 -1.41
CA GLU A 306 16.52 -33.47 -2.42
C GLU A 306 17.81 -32.67 -2.11
N SER A 307 17.70 -31.43 -1.61
CA SER A 307 18.82 -30.49 -1.54
C SER A 307 19.11 -29.93 -0.13
N GLY A 308 18.16 -30.07 0.81
CA GLY A 308 18.26 -29.40 2.12
C GLY A 308 18.08 -27.88 2.00
N ASP A 309 18.64 -27.17 2.99
CA ASP A 309 18.70 -25.70 2.97
C ASP A 309 19.94 -25.26 2.19
N TYR A 310 19.78 -24.26 1.31
CA TYR A 310 20.90 -23.71 0.53
C TYR A 310 20.66 -22.26 0.10
N SER A 311 21.75 -21.51 -0.08
CA SER A 311 21.74 -20.17 -0.67
C SER A 311 22.03 -20.25 -2.17
N LEU A 312 21.30 -19.46 -2.96
CA LEU A 312 21.59 -19.20 -4.38
C LEU A 312 22.45 -17.96 -4.56
N GLU A 313 22.12 -16.92 -3.83
CA GLU A 313 22.86 -15.68 -3.73
C GLU A 313 23.14 -15.48 -2.24
N GLU A 314 24.40 -15.30 -1.89
CA GLU A 314 24.81 -15.18 -0.50
C GLU A 314 24.36 -13.83 0.07
N PHE A 315 23.94 -13.85 1.33
CA PHE A 315 23.68 -12.64 2.11
C PHE A 315 25.00 -12.20 2.74
N GLU A 316 25.56 -11.10 2.24
CA GLU A 316 26.73 -10.50 2.85
C GLU A 316 26.30 -9.63 4.04
N ILE A 317 27.01 -9.76 5.14
CA ILE A 317 26.75 -9.00 6.35
C ILE A 317 27.95 -8.11 6.63
N ASP A 318 27.75 -6.79 6.56
CA ASP A 318 28.74 -5.79 6.90
C ASP A 318 28.33 -5.09 8.19
N VAL A 319 29.31 -4.77 9.02
CA VAL A 319 29.11 -3.96 10.22
C VAL A 319 29.75 -2.60 9.99
N LEU A 320 28.95 -1.56 9.99
CA LEU A 320 29.33 -0.20 9.67
C LEU A 320 29.03 0.74 10.85
N ASN A 321 29.58 1.93 10.81
CA ASN A 321 29.23 2.97 11.78
C ASN A 321 27.85 3.53 11.48
N SER A 322 27.05 3.75 12.53
CA SER A 322 25.72 4.34 12.42
C SER A 322 25.80 5.87 12.39
N LEU A 323 24.98 6.46 11.51
CA LEU A 323 24.66 7.88 11.50
C LEU A 323 23.53 8.20 12.49
N ASN A 324 22.73 7.21 12.82
CA ASN A 324 21.57 7.37 13.71
C ASN A 324 22.03 7.79 15.11
N ASP A 325 21.61 8.98 15.52
CA ASP A 325 21.82 9.52 16.86
C ASP A 325 20.60 9.31 17.78
N GLY A 326 19.66 8.48 17.34
CA GLY A 326 18.41 8.14 18.04
C GLY A 326 17.26 9.14 17.77
N ILE A 327 17.42 10.09 16.85
CA ILE A 327 16.44 11.13 16.55
C ILE A 327 15.85 10.93 15.15
N THR A 328 16.66 10.61 14.16
CA THR A 328 16.24 10.47 12.77
C THR A 328 16.82 9.22 12.15
N GLY A 329 15.98 8.49 11.47
CA GLY A 329 16.20 7.33 10.61
C GLY A 329 17.56 6.63 10.56
N ASP A 330 17.53 5.41 10.10
CA ASP A 330 18.73 4.59 10.01
C ASP A 330 19.65 5.05 8.88
N GLY A 331 20.93 5.11 9.14
CA GLY A 331 21.90 5.51 8.13
C GLY A 331 23.31 4.99 8.40
N VAL A 332 24.10 4.92 7.33
CA VAL A 332 25.52 4.60 7.42
C VAL A 332 26.30 5.89 7.49
N TYR A 333 27.10 6.07 8.55
CA TYR A 333 27.98 7.22 8.69
C TYR A 333 29.05 7.23 7.58
N LYS A 334 29.18 8.37 6.92
CA LYS A 334 30.25 8.70 5.98
C LYS A 334 31.08 9.83 6.58
N GLY A 335 32.37 9.78 6.41
CA GLY A 335 33.30 10.67 7.10
C GLY A 335 33.19 12.17 6.80
N ASP A 336 32.30 12.57 5.91
CA ASP A 336 31.98 13.95 5.53
C ASP A 336 30.61 14.43 6.06
N GLU A 337 29.87 13.56 6.75
CA GLU A 337 28.54 13.89 7.28
C GLU A 337 28.65 14.53 8.67
N ILE A 338 27.76 15.48 8.92
CA ILE A 338 27.66 16.15 10.21
C ILE A 338 26.55 15.47 11.00
N THR A 339 26.92 14.96 12.18
CA THR A 339 25.99 14.42 13.18
C THR A 339 25.81 15.43 14.32
N GLU A 340 24.89 15.19 15.25
CA GLU A 340 24.75 16.01 16.47
C GLU A 340 26.03 16.08 17.30
N GLN A 341 26.87 15.06 17.20
CA GLN A 341 28.14 14.95 17.91
C GLN A 341 29.33 15.58 17.11
N GLY A 342 29.05 16.19 15.95
CA GLY A 342 30.05 16.74 15.03
C GLY A 342 30.29 15.81 13.84
N ASN A 343 31.51 15.62 13.38
CA ASN A 343 31.86 14.69 12.32
C ASN A 343 32.25 13.30 12.86
N GLU A 344 31.52 12.82 13.84
CA GLU A 344 31.77 11.53 14.48
C GLU A 344 30.56 10.61 14.32
N PRO A 345 30.75 9.29 14.16
CA PRO A 345 29.66 8.35 14.12
C PRO A 345 29.02 8.22 15.50
N ASN A 346 27.78 7.68 15.53
CA ASN A 346 27.08 7.41 16.78
C ASN A 346 27.93 6.52 17.71
N ASP A 347 28.07 6.90 18.98
CA ASP A 347 28.86 6.19 19.96
C ASP A 347 28.23 4.90 20.46
N ASP A 348 26.89 4.86 20.52
CA ASP A 348 26.11 3.78 21.12
C ASP A 348 25.60 2.77 20.07
N LEU A 349 25.52 3.17 18.80
CA LEU A 349 24.91 2.38 17.72
C LEU A 349 25.92 2.01 16.62
N MET A 350 25.71 0.84 16.04
CA MET A 350 26.35 0.40 14.80
C MET A 350 25.28 -0.08 13.82
N VAL A 351 25.53 0.01 12.53
CA VAL A 351 24.65 -0.48 11.49
C VAL A 351 25.12 -1.85 11.02
N VAL A 352 24.22 -2.80 11.05
CA VAL A 352 24.38 -4.09 10.37
C VAL A 352 23.68 -3.98 9.02
N LYS A 353 24.48 -3.97 7.95
CA LYS A 353 23.98 -4.01 6.58
C LYS A 353 23.90 -5.46 6.11
N VAL A 354 22.72 -5.88 5.70
CA VAL A 354 22.51 -7.18 5.05
C VAL A 354 22.30 -6.92 3.56
N SER A 355 23.12 -7.51 2.70
CA SER A 355 22.98 -7.35 1.24
C SER A 355 21.72 -8.04 0.70
N SER A 356 21.32 -7.69 -0.53
CA SER A 356 20.39 -8.51 -1.28
C SER A 356 20.90 -9.96 -1.39
N GLY A 357 19.98 -10.91 -1.39
CA GLY A 357 20.35 -12.32 -1.46
C GLY A 357 19.13 -13.21 -1.68
N LYS A 358 19.38 -14.49 -2.00
CA LYS A 358 18.34 -15.49 -2.20
C LYS A 358 18.73 -16.83 -1.63
N ALA A 359 17.86 -17.42 -0.82
CA ALA A 359 18.05 -18.72 -0.23
C ALA A 359 16.78 -19.58 -0.28
N TYR A 360 16.95 -20.88 -0.15
CA TYR A 360 15.87 -21.84 0.10
C TYR A 360 15.99 -22.37 1.52
N VAL A 361 14.97 -22.12 2.34
CA VAL A 361 14.88 -22.61 3.71
C VAL A 361 13.67 -23.52 3.84
N ARG A 362 13.89 -24.76 4.21
CA ARG A 362 12.88 -25.83 4.19
C ARG A 362 12.18 -25.96 2.84
N GLY A 363 12.93 -25.64 1.75
CA GLY A 363 12.43 -25.69 0.38
C GLY A 363 11.59 -24.50 -0.07
N TYR A 364 11.31 -23.54 0.82
CA TYR A 364 10.67 -22.28 0.47
C TYR A 364 11.73 -21.26 0.09
N ASP A 365 11.47 -20.50 -0.96
CA ASP A 365 12.34 -19.41 -1.39
C ASP A 365 12.21 -18.19 -0.48
N ILE A 366 13.32 -17.66 -0.09
CA ILE A 366 13.46 -16.38 0.63
C ILE A 366 14.35 -15.50 -0.21
N SER A 367 13.84 -14.35 -0.62
CA SER A 367 14.60 -13.35 -1.38
C SER A 367 14.55 -12.00 -0.69
N LEU A 368 15.69 -11.36 -0.58
CA LEU A 368 15.84 -9.97 -0.19
C LEU A 368 16.28 -9.21 -1.45
N GLU A 369 15.41 -8.34 -1.97
CA GLU A 369 15.65 -7.65 -3.25
C GLU A 369 16.59 -6.44 -3.12
N SER A 370 16.67 -5.86 -1.92
CA SER A 370 17.54 -4.72 -1.61
C SER A 370 18.30 -4.96 -0.31
N SER A 371 19.37 -4.22 -0.10
CA SER A 371 20.07 -4.26 1.20
C SER A 371 19.20 -3.65 2.29
N SER A 372 19.20 -4.28 3.47
CA SER A 372 18.58 -3.76 4.69
C SER A 372 19.64 -3.26 5.63
N LEU A 373 19.38 -2.15 6.28
CA LEU A 373 20.20 -1.55 7.32
C LEU A 373 19.47 -1.73 8.66
N ILE A 374 20.16 -2.16 9.67
CA ILE A 374 19.60 -2.38 11.02
C ILE A 374 20.54 -1.77 12.03
N ASP A 375 20.05 -0.78 12.78
CA ASP A 375 20.81 -0.23 13.90
C ASP A 375 20.79 -1.21 15.07
N VAL A 376 21.97 -1.47 15.61
CA VAL A 376 22.18 -2.39 16.72
C VAL A 376 23.04 -1.70 17.76
N PRO A 377 22.70 -1.79 19.05
CA PRO A 377 23.55 -1.27 20.11
C PRO A 377 24.94 -1.88 20.07
N LYS A 378 25.97 -1.05 20.18
CA LYS A 378 27.34 -1.53 20.29
C LYS A 378 27.49 -2.41 21.53
N PRO A 379 28.06 -3.63 21.44
CA PRO A 379 28.12 -4.56 22.56
C PRO A 379 29.09 -4.10 23.68
N ARG A 380 29.92 -3.11 23.38
CA ARG A 380 30.86 -2.45 24.32
C ARG A 380 31.46 -1.21 23.65
N ASP A 381 31.94 -0.29 24.47
CA ASP A 381 32.71 0.84 23.98
C ASP A 381 33.90 0.37 23.15
N VAL A 382 33.99 0.86 21.93
CA VAL A 382 35.16 0.69 21.08
C VAL A 382 35.95 1.96 21.21
N LYS A 383 37.06 1.89 21.97
CA LYS A 383 38.00 2.99 22.08
C LYS A 383 39.21 2.72 21.22
N THR A 384 39.43 3.55 20.22
CA THR A 384 40.68 3.54 19.45
C THR A 384 41.79 4.15 20.30
N ILE A 385 42.77 3.37 20.61
CA ILE A 385 43.99 3.85 21.30
C ILE A 385 45.12 3.80 20.29
N ASP A 386 45.57 4.96 19.85
CA ASP A 386 46.69 5.07 18.95
C ASP A 386 47.99 4.64 19.65
N SER A 387 48.81 3.87 18.94
CA SER A 387 50.14 3.41 19.41
C SER A 387 50.14 2.58 20.69
N ALA A 388 49.03 1.89 21.02
CA ALA A 388 48.99 0.97 22.14
C ALA A 388 49.83 -0.29 21.87
N LEU A 389 50.71 -0.64 22.80
CA LEU A 389 51.38 -1.91 22.79
C LEU A 389 50.44 -3.03 23.21
N VAL A 390 50.04 -3.86 22.28
CA VAL A 390 49.18 -5.02 22.55
C VAL A 390 50.07 -6.21 22.95
N PRO A 391 49.86 -6.79 24.15
CA PRO A 391 50.64 -7.95 24.57
C PRO A 391 50.35 -9.14 23.65
N TYR A 392 51.40 -9.85 23.28
CA TYR A 392 51.39 -11.06 22.46
C TYR A 392 50.37 -12.13 22.93
N GLN A 393 50.03 -12.16 24.21
CA GLN A 393 49.18 -13.15 24.82
C GLN A 393 47.66 -12.81 24.77
N MET A 394 47.26 -11.71 24.16
CA MET A 394 45.83 -11.32 24.12
C MET A 394 44.96 -12.07 23.08
N GLY A 395 45.48 -13.08 22.44
CA GLY A 395 44.75 -13.88 21.48
C GLY A 395 44.63 -13.21 20.11
N THR A 396 43.70 -13.70 19.31
CA THR A 396 43.45 -13.16 17.97
C THR A 396 42.77 -11.80 18.09
N ILE A 397 43.39 -10.79 17.54
CA ILE A 397 42.83 -9.43 17.44
C ILE A 397 42.21 -9.34 16.05
N PHE A 398 40.95 -9.03 16.01
CA PHE A 398 40.19 -8.76 14.76
C PHE A 398 40.21 -7.27 14.48
#